data_cdbf3b2fcdad2734216ea4a9ac58e977
#
_entry.id   cdbf3b2fcdad2734216ea4a9ac58e977
#
_cell.length_a   1.000
_cell.length_b   1.000
_cell.length_c   1.000
_cell.angle_alpha   90.00
_cell.angle_beta   90.00
_cell.angle_gamma   90.00
#
_symmetry.space_group_name_H-M   'P 1'
#
loop_
_entity.id
_entity.type
_entity.pdbx_description
1 polymer ?
#
loop_
_entity_poly.entity_id
_entity_poly.type
_entity_poly.pdbx_seq_one_letter_code
_entity_poly.pdbx_strand_id
1 'polypeptide(L)'
;MPENAAIAALAKEGIEVLGPIGPQYDEILTPDALRFVASLQRAFGARREELLARRVEAQKRIDSGVLPDFLPETAEVRAGDWKVAPIPGMLQDRRVEITGPVDRKMVINALNSGASVFMAD
;
A
#
# COMPACT_ATOMS: atom_id res chain seq x y z
N MET A 1 -21.30 2.88 25.51
CA MET A 1 -20.26 3.37 24.61
C MET A 1 -20.93 3.72 23.27
N PRO A 2 -21.21 5.02 22.99
CA PRO A 2 -21.97 5.41 21.79
C PRO A 2 -21.22 5.14 20.47
N GLU A 3 -19.90 5.11 20.49
CA GLU A 3 -19.05 4.92 19.28
C GLU A 3 -19.12 3.51 18.69
N ASN A 4 -19.24 2.49 19.54
CA ASN A 4 -19.45 1.11 19.07
C ASN A 4 -20.78 0.95 18.32
N ALA A 5 -21.79 1.77 18.64
CA ALA A 5 -23.06 1.77 17.94
C ALA A 5 -22.97 2.39 16.53
N ALA A 6 -22.10 3.41 16.36
CA ALA A 6 -21.87 4.03 15.05
C ALA A 6 -21.15 3.08 14.08
N ILE A 7 -20.14 2.33 14.57
CA ILE A 7 -19.47 1.29 13.78
C ILE A 7 -20.44 0.14 13.45
N ALA A 8 -21.21 -0.32 14.44
CA ALA A 8 -22.20 -1.38 14.24
C ALA A 8 -23.28 -1.01 13.21
N ALA A 9 -23.64 0.27 13.11
CA ALA A 9 -24.59 0.74 12.11
C ALA A 9 -24.10 0.57 10.66
N LEU A 10 -22.79 0.49 10.43
CA LEU A 10 -22.19 0.30 9.11
C LEU A 10 -22.44 -1.10 8.54
N ALA A 11 -22.89 -2.07 9.35
CA ALA A 11 -23.29 -3.39 8.87
C ALA A 11 -24.40 -3.30 7.80
N LYS A 12 -25.28 -2.28 7.89
CA LYS A 12 -26.31 -2.00 6.87
C LYS A 12 -25.71 -1.56 5.54
N GLU A 13 -24.50 -1.07 5.55
CA GLU A 13 -23.71 -0.67 4.39
C GLU A 13 -22.76 -1.81 3.91
N GLY A 14 -22.86 -3.00 4.53
CA GLY A 14 -21.98 -4.14 4.24
C GLY A 14 -20.55 -3.95 4.75
N ILE A 15 -20.37 -3.23 5.86
CA ILE A 15 -19.07 -2.99 6.50
C ILE A 15 -19.14 -3.54 7.93
N GLU A 16 -18.28 -4.50 8.24
CA GLU A 16 -18.19 -5.11 9.56
C GLU A 16 -16.73 -5.10 10.05
N VAL A 17 -16.53 -4.73 11.31
CA VAL A 17 -15.23 -4.82 12.00
C VAL A 17 -15.29 -6.06 12.88
N LEU A 18 -14.61 -7.12 12.47
CA LEU A 18 -14.59 -8.41 13.17
C LEU A 18 -13.50 -8.51 14.24
N GLY A 19 -12.46 -7.66 14.16
CA GLY A 19 -11.39 -7.64 15.13
C GLY A 19 -11.78 -6.94 16.44
N PRO A 20 -11.06 -7.18 17.53
CA PRO A 20 -11.29 -6.47 18.78
C PRO A 20 -10.95 -4.98 18.61
N ILE A 21 -11.84 -4.11 19.07
CA ILE A 21 -11.61 -2.66 19.10
C ILE A 21 -11.08 -2.33 20.51
N GLY A 22 -9.79 -1.96 20.55
CA GLY A 22 -9.12 -1.54 21.79
C GLY A 22 -9.33 -0.06 22.10
N PRO A 23 -8.84 0.40 23.25
CA PRO A 23 -8.84 1.82 23.60
C PRO A 23 -8.15 2.66 22.52
N GLN A 24 -8.69 3.83 22.21
CA GLN A 24 -8.18 4.79 21.20
C GLN A 24 -8.29 4.34 19.73
N TYR A 25 -8.81 3.13 19.45
CA TYR A 25 -9.04 2.71 18.06
C TYR A 25 -10.13 3.53 17.38
N ASP A 26 -11.08 4.02 18.13
CA ASP A 26 -12.17 4.90 17.72
C ASP A 26 -11.68 6.23 17.14
N GLU A 27 -10.51 6.72 17.57
CA GLU A 27 -9.86 7.90 16.99
C GLU A 27 -9.48 7.71 15.51
N ILE A 28 -9.21 6.47 15.10
CA ILE A 28 -8.81 6.11 13.74
C ILE A 28 -9.93 5.39 12.99
N LEU A 29 -10.59 4.42 13.64
CA LEU A 29 -11.65 3.63 13.02
C LEU A 29 -13.00 4.36 13.05
N THR A 30 -12.98 5.61 12.59
CA THR A 30 -14.22 6.39 12.46
C THR A 30 -15.11 5.80 11.36
N PRO A 31 -16.45 6.02 11.41
CA PRO A 31 -17.34 5.59 10.32
C PRO A 31 -16.90 6.06 8.93
N ASP A 32 -16.37 7.28 8.82
CA ASP A 32 -15.91 7.83 7.55
C ASP A 32 -14.62 7.18 7.06
N ALA A 33 -13.67 6.87 7.95
CA ALA A 33 -12.48 6.12 7.61
C ALA A 33 -12.83 4.71 7.12
N LEU A 34 -13.77 4.04 7.78
CA LEU A 34 -14.23 2.70 7.39
C LEU A 34 -14.96 2.73 6.04
N ARG A 35 -15.80 3.72 5.77
CA ARG A 35 -16.43 3.93 4.45
C ARG A 35 -15.39 4.19 3.37
N PHE A 36 -14.36 4.98 3.67
CA PHE A 36 -13.27 5.22 2.73
C PHE A 36 -12.56 3.93 2.36
N VAL A 37 -12.15 3.09 3.32
CA VAL A 37 -11.54 1.78 3.06
C VAL A 37 -12.47 0.89 2.24
N ALA A 38 -13.75 0.83 2.60
CA ALA A 38 -14.75 0.05 1.85
C ALA A 38 -14.91 0.56 0.40
N SER A 39 -14.86 1.87 0.18
CA SER A 39 -14.90 2.45 -1.17
C SER A 39 -13.72 2.03 -2.02
N LEU A 40 -12.51 2.00 -1.46
CA LEU A 40 -11.32 1.52 -2.13
C LEU A 40 -11.43 0.03 -2.49
N GLN A 41 -11.89 -0.80 -1.54
CA GLN A 41 -12.10 -2.23 -1.79
C GLN A 41 -13.12 -2.47 -2.91
N ARG A 42 -14.23 -1.73 -2.91
CA ARG A 42 -15.27 -1.84 -3.96
C ARG A 42 -14.79 -1.37 -5.32
N ALA A 43 -13.97 -0.32 -5.36
CA ALA A 43 -13.44 0.22 -6.60
C ALA A 43 -12.33 -0.67 -7.20
N PHE A 44 -11.47 -1.25 -6.37
CA PHE A 44 -10.24 -1.89 -6.82
C PHE A 44 -10.14 -3.39 -6.54
N GLY A 45 -11.01 -3.95 -5.71
CA GLY A 45 -10.95 -5.35 -5.30
C GLY A 45 -10.95 -6.32 -6.47
N ALA A 46 -11.87 -6.17 -7.42
CA ALA A 46 -11.94 -7.01 -8.60
C ALA A 46 -10.65 -6.93 -9.46
N ARG A 47 -10.09 -5.74 -9.60
CA ARG A 47 -8.82 -5.55 -10.33
C ARG A 47 -7.65 -6.19 -9.61
N ARG A 48 -7.62 -6.14 -8.29
CA ARG A 48 -6.61 -6.81 -7.48
C ARG A 48 -6.64 -8.33 -7.70
N GLU A 49 -7.81 -8.95 -7.65
CA GLU A 49 -7.97 -10.38 -7.88
C GLU A 49 -7.55 -10.79 -9.32
N GLU A 50 -7.93 -10.01 -10.32
CA GLU A 50 -7.47 -10.20 -11.70
C GLU A 50 -5.94 -10.19 -11.79
N LEU A 51 -5.27 -9.23 -11.16
CA LEU A 51 -3.80 -9.12 -11.17
C LEU A 51 -3.13 -10.28 -10.42
N LEU A 52 -3.72 -10.75 -9.33
CA LEU A 52 -3.23 -11.94 -8.63
C LEU A 52 -3.34 -13.20 -9.51
N ALA A 53 -4.44 -13.37 -10.23
CA ALA A 53 -4.58 -14.45 -11.21
C ALA A 53 -3.54 -14.36 -12.33
N ARG A 54 -3.27 -13.17 -12.86
CA ARG A 54 -2.21 -12.94 -13.86
C ARG A 54 -0.83 -13.33 -13.36
N ARG A 55 -0.53 -13.12 -12.07
CA ARG A 55 0.74 -13.56 -11.47
C ARG A 55 0.91 -15.08 -11.53
N VAL A 56 -0.16 -15.82 -11.27
CA VAL A 56 -0.15 -17.30 -11.39
C VAL A 56 0.19 -17.73 -12.83
N GLU A 57 -0.42 -17.10 -13.82
CA GLU A 57 -0.14 -17.40 -15.23
C GLU A 57 1.29 -16.97 -15.65
N ALA A 58 1.77 -15.85 -15.13
CA ALA A 58 3.16 -15.42 -15.34
C ALA A 58 4.15 -16.44 -14.75
N GLN A 59 3.89 -16.96 -13.56
CA GLN A 59 4.73 -17.98 -12.93
C GLN A 59 4.78 -19.26 -13.76
N LYS A 60 3.63 -19.74 -14.26
CA LYS A 60 3.60 -20.93 -15.15
C LYS A 60 4.48 -20.76 -16.40
N ARG A 61 4.50 -19.56 -16.99
CA ARG A 61 5.36 -19.27 -18.14
C ARG A 61 6.84 -19.31 -17.75
N ILE A 62 7.20 -18.72 -16.62
CA ILE A 62 8.58 -18.75 -16.11
C ILE A 62 9.00 -20.21 -15.85
N ASP A 63 8.15 -21.01 -15.21
CA ASP A 63 8.41 -22.43 -14.92
C ASP A 63 8.56 -23.27 -16.21
N SER A 64 7.93 -22.84 -17.31
CA SER A 64 8.11 -23.45 -18.65
C SER A 64 9.38 -22.99 -19.39
N GLY A 65 10.22 -22.15 -18.76
CA GLY A 65 11.48 -21.66 -19.31
C GLY A 65 11.38 -20.32 -20.05
N VAL A 66 10.22 -19.67 -20.07
CA VAL A 66 10.06 -18.32 -20.64
C VAL A 66 10.52 -17.29 -19.62
N LEU A 67 11.73 -16.79 -19.77
CA LEU A 67 12.29 -15.80 -18.87
C LEU A 67 11.68 -14.40 -19.11
N PRO A 68 11.63 -13.55 -18.09
CA PRO A 68 11.22 -12.16 -18.24
C PRO A 68 12.11 -11.41 -19.23
N ASP A 69 11.49 -10.58 -20.05
CA ASP A 69 12.15 -9.69 -21.00
C ASP A 69 11.42 -8.35 -21.04
N PHE A 70 11.98 -7.38 -21.73
CA PHE A 70 11.34 -6.08 -21.92
C PHE A 70 10.05 -6.21 -22.75
N LEU A 71 9.02 -5.46 -22.34
CA LEU A 71 7.74 -5.45 -23.04
C LEU A 71 7.90 -4.80 -24.42
N PRO A 72 7.45 -5.45 -25.52
CA PRO A 72 7.52 -4.89 -26.85
C PRO A 72 6.82 -3.53 -26.98
N GLU A 73 5.67 -3.36 -26.34
CA GLU A 73 4.88 -2.14 -26.34
C GLU A 73 5.56 -0.94 -25.69
N THR A 74 6.63 -1.15 -24.94
CA THR A 74 7.41 -0.07 -24.31
C THR A 74 8.72 0.23 -25.05
N ALA A 75 8.94 -0.36 -26.23
CA ALA A 75 10.17 -0.18 -27.01
C ALA A 75 10.43 1.29 -27.36
N GLU A 76 9.42 2.01 -27.79
CA GLU A 76 9.52 3.44 -28.11
C GLU A 76 9.89 4.28 -26.89
N VAL A 77 9.33 3.97 -25.71
CA VAL A 77 9.68 4.65 -24.46
C VAL A 77 11.15 4.42 -24.14
N ARG A 78 11.65 3.17 -24.25
CA ARG A 78 13.06 2.86 -23.99
C ARG A 78 14.03 3.55 -24.97
N ALA A 79 13.62 3.70 -26.23
CA ALA A 79 14.42 4.39 -27.25
C ALA A 79 14.33 5.92 -27.18
N GLY A 80 13.34 6.46 -26.45
CA GLY A 80 13.09 7.89 -26.36
C GLY A 80 14.11 8.64 -25.51
N ASP A 81 14.25 9.94 -25.75
CA ASP A 81 15.10 10.84 -24.96
C ASP A 81 14.33 11.39 -23.75
N TRP A 82 13.91 10.51 -22.86
CA TRP A 82 13.23 10.88 -21.62
C TRP A 82 14.22 10.96 -20.43
N LYS A 83 13.86 11.78 -19.44
CA LYS A 83 14.61 11.91 -18.20
C LYS A 83 13.67 11.81 -17.02
N VAL A 84 14.14 11.25 -15.91
CA VAL A 84 13.39 11.25 -14.66
C VAL A 84 13.17 12.67 -14.16
N ALA A 85 12.10 12.88 -13.42
CA ALA A 85 11.83 14.15 -12.77
C ALA A 85 12.97 14.52 -11.78
N PRO A 86 13.21 15.81 -11.50
CA PRO A 86 14.13 16.22 -10.47
C PRO A 86 13.77 15.60 -9.11
N ILE A 87 14.81 15.28 -8.33
CA ILE A 87 14.61 14.74 -6.98
C ILE A 87 13.95 15.82 -6.11
N PRO A 88 12.85 15.53 -5.41
CA PRO A 88 12.22 16.46 -4.48
C PRO A 88 13.22 17.00 -3.44
N GLY A 89 13.06 18.26 -3.02
CA GLY A 89 13.98 18.92 -2.10
C GLY A 89 14.24 18.15 -0.80
N MET A 90 13.19 17.52 -0.24
CA MET A 90 13.29 16.70 0.98
C MET A 90 14.13 15.42 0.81
N LEU A 91 14.40 14.98 -0.41
CA LEU A 91 15.19 13.78 -0.72
C LEU A 91 16.59 14.10 -1.25
N GLN A 92 17.06 15.35 -1.20
CA GLN A 92 18.37 15.74 -1.69
C GLN A 92 19.51 15.19 -0.82
N ASP A 93 19.29 15.05 0.48
CA ASP A 93 20.24 14.41 1.40
C ASP A 93 19.74 13.04 1.84
N ARG A 94 20.22 11.99 1.18
CA ARG A 94 19.88 10.59 1.42
C ARG A 94 21.10 9.79 1.91
N ARG A 95 22.08 10.42 2.50
CA ARG A 95 23.31 9.74 2.95
C ARG A 95 23.05 8.69 4.01
N VAL A 96 22.01 8.88 4.84
CA VAL A 96 21.61 7.90 5.84
C VAL A 96 20.13 7.60 5.64
N GLU A 97 19.84 6.41 5.16
CA GLU A 97 18.48 5.89 5.00
C GLU A 97 18.30 4.65 5.90
N ILE A 98 17.12 4.50 6.46
CA ILE A 98 16.73 3.32 7.21
C ILE A 98 15.49 2.71 6.58
N THR A 99 15.50 1.40 6.39
CA THR A 99 14.36 0.62 5.92
C THR A 99 13.89 -0.30 7.02
N GLY A 100 12.60 -0.46 7.17
CA GLY A 100 12.06 -1.39 8.15
C GLY A 100 10.56 -1.52 8.10
N PRO A 101 10.03 -2.54 8.79
CA PRO A 101 8.60 -2.83 8.81
C PRO A 101 7.78 -1.71 9.46
N VAL A 102 6.50 -1.67 9.10
CA VAL A 102 5.55 -0.65 9.57
C VAL A 102 4.98 -0.92 10.97
N ASP A 103 5.61 -1.78 11.76
CA ASP A 103 5.19 -1.94 13.15
C ASP A 103 5.47 -0.69 13.98
N ARG A 104 4.64 -0.46 15.02
CA ARG A 104 4.70 0.74 15.84
C ARG A 104 6.09 1.01 16.41
N LYS A 105 6.77 -0.01 16.92
CA LYS A 105 8.10 0.13 17.53
C LYS A 105 9.13 0.55 16.50
N MET A 106 9.12 -0.10 15.34
CA MET A 106 10.08 0.22 14.26
C MET A 106 9.89 1.64 13.73
N VAL A 107 8.65 2.05 13.48
CA VAL A 107 8.35 3.43 13.02
C VAL A 107 8.85 4.47 14.03
N ILE A 108 8.55 4.29 15.32
CA ILE A 108 9.02 5.21 16.37
C ILE A 108 10.54 5.26 16.41
N ASN A 109 11.20 4.11 16.38
CA ASN A 109 12.67 4.04 16.43
C ASN A 109 13.30 4.67 15.18
N ALA A 110 12.75 4.41 14.00
CA ALA A 110 13.24 4.97 12.74
C ALA A 110 13.12 6.49 12.72
N LEU A 111 11.98 7.05 13.11
CA LEU A 111 11.76 8.50 13.16
C LEU A 111 12.65 9.20 14.20
N ASN A 112 13.06 8.51 15.26
CA ASN A 112 13.97 9.03 16.28
C ASN A 112 15.44 8.69 16.03
N SER A 113 15.79 7.98 14.96
CA SER A 113 17.15 7.53 14.69
C SER A 113 18.11 8.65 14.21
N GLY A 114 17.57 9.76 13.75
CA GLY A 114 18.33 10.82 13.07
C GLY A 114 18.67 10.52 11.61
N ALA A 115 18.16 9.42 11.03
CA ALA A 115 18.28 9.17 9.59
C ALA A 115 17.53 10.23 8.78
N SER A 116 18.07 10.58 7.62
CA SER A 116 17.45 11.57 6.72
C SER A 116 16.17 11.06 6.08
N VAL A 117 16.08 9.74 5.85
CA VAL A 117 14.94 9.10 5.20
C VAL A 117 14.60 7.79 5.89
N PHE A 118 13.32 7.53 6.07
CA PHE A 118 12.80 6.24 6.47
C PHE A 118 11.92 5.67 5.36
N MET A 119 12.28 4.50 4.86
CA MET A 119 11.49 3.71 3.93
C MET A 119 10.70 2.66 4.72
N ALA A 120 9.42 2.86 4.84
CA ALA A 120 8.52 1.94 5.51
C ALA A 120 8.08 0.84 4.52
N ASP A 121 8.45 -0.42 4.80
CA ASP A 121 8.20 -1.57 3.94
C ASP A 121 7.45 -2.69 4.71
#